data_d551fd6d25c2dd963941b984d8a40622
#
_entry.id   d551fd6d25c2dd963941b984d8a40622
#
_cell.length_a   1.000
_cell.length_b   1.000
_cell.length_c   1.000
_cell.angle_alpha   90.00
_cell.angle_beta   90.00
_cell.angle_gamma   90.00
#
_symmetry.space_group_name_H-M   'P 1'
#
loop_
_entity.id
_entity.type
_entity.pdbx_description
1 polymer ?
#
loop_
_entity_poly.entity_id
_entity_poly.type
_entity_poly.pdbx_seq_one_letter_code
_entity_poly.pdbx_strand_id
1 'polypeptide(L)'
;MKFNRRVREKEMPKKKVVETKVQTGIQGMDDLLEGGLIRNSTVLLRGKAGSGKTIFGLQYLVYGALHEEPGILLSIEESKRDLYREGAKFGWDLEFLEKSGKLAIIERQTQYSLTIHELERTSKDIGAKRAVIDSIPALFSSYPNELQLTELRPAFNLLCQVLTNSCDCTAILISETDWSRKYAYEEYVPKGMIELTSKMMEGIARKFLLIKKMREVRHSKREHLYEITENGFTIFIPIVSNLGRSKNE
;
A
#
# COMPACT_ATOMS: atom_id res chain seq x y z
N MET A 1 47.19 -37.15 -25.13
CA MET A 1 45.85 -37.49 -24.61
C MET A 1 45.12 -36.18 -24.23
N LYS A 2 44.19 -35.74 -25.06
CA LYS A 2 43.39 -34.51 -24.80
C LYS A 2 42.10 -34.94 -24.15
N PHE A 3 41.89 -34.51 -22.90
CA PHE A 3 40.60 -34.71 -22.18
C PHE A 3 39.69 -33.54 -22.50
N ASN A 4 38.71 -33.78 -23.36
CA ASN A 4 37.66 -32.83 -23.70
C ASN A 4 36.44 -33.15 -22.81
N ARG A 5 36.26 -32.44 -21.67
CA ARG A 5 35.07 -32.52 -20.86
C ARG A 5 34.18 -31.30 -21.18
N ARG A 6 33.28 -31.45 -22.14
CA ARG A 6 32.11 -30.58 -22.27
C ARG A 6 31.10 -30.95 -21.19
N VAL A 7 31.09 -30.22 -20.09
CA VAL A 7 29.98 -30.24 -19.13
C VAL A 7 28.80 -29.52 -19.82
N ARG A 8 27.79 -30.30 -20.22
CA ARG A 8 26.49 -29.73 -20.62
C ARG A 8 25.84 -29.15 -19.35
N GLU A 9 25.79 -27.84 -19.23
CA GLU A 9 24.92 -27.17 -18.29
C GLU A 9 23.47 -27.57 -18.64
N LYS A 10 22.87 -28.38 -17.80
CA LYS A 10 21.43 -28.62 -17.82
C LYS A 10 20.76 -27.32 -17.40
N GLU A 11 20.17 -26.60 -18.34
CA GLU A 11 19.23 -25.50 -18.03
C GLU A 11 18.14 -26.06 -17.11
N MET A 12 18.17 -25.65 -15.85
CA MET A 12 17.06 -25.92 -14.94
C MET A 12 15.84 -25.14 -15.44
N PRO A 13 14.67 -25.76 -15.58
CA PRO A 13 13.47 -25.05 -15.98
C PRO A 13 13.18 -23.97 -14.94
N LYS A 14 13.23 -22.71 -15.34
CA LYS A 14 12.77 -21.58 -14.53
C LYS A 14 11.28 -21.81 -14.28
N LYS A 15 10.91 -22.33 -13.11
CA LYS A 15 9.53 -22.29 -12.63
C LYS A 15 9.10 -20.82 -12.67
N LYS A 16 8.23 -20.45 -13.60
CA LYS A 16 7.51 -19.17 -13.54
C LYS A 16 6.67 -19.25 -12.25
N VAL A 17 7.15 -18.60 -11.20
CA VAL A 17 6.30 -18.29 -10.06
C VAL A 17 5.27 -17.28 -10.60
N VAL A 18 4.06 -17.74 -10.80
CA VAL A 18 2.95 -16.84 -11.16
C VAL A 18 2.63 -16.07 -9.87
N GLU A 19 3.21 -14.89 -9.75
CA GLU A 19 2.88 -14.00 -8.64
C GLU A 19 1.43 -13.57 -8.78
N THR A 20 0.62 -13.98 -7.83
CA THR A 20 -0.79 -13.55 -7.78
C THR A 20 -0.84 -12.08 -7.38
N LYS A 21 -1.54 -11.28 -8.16
CA LYS A 21 -1.73 -9.84 -7.91
C LYS A 21 -3.05 -9.57 -7.19
N VAL A 22 -3.07 -8.49 -6.44
CA VAL A 22 -4.22 -7.96 -5.71
C VAL A 22 -4.60 -6.65 -6.36
N GLN A 23 -5.81 -6.58 -6.92
CA GLN A 23 -6.34 -5.35 -7.47
C GLN A 23 -6.54 -4.31 -6.37
N THR A 24 -6.18 -3.07 -6.64
CA THR A 24 -6.30 -1.99 -5.64
C THR A 24 -7.72 -1.46 -5.51
N GLY A 25 -8.51 -1.55 -6.57
CA GLY A 25 -9.81 -0.89 -6.67
C GLY A 25 -9.72 0.63 -6.84
N ILE A 26 -8.52 1.13 -7.10
CA ILE A 26 -8.29 2.54 -7.37
C ILE A 26 -8.19 2.72 -8.87
N GLN A 27 -9.09 3.51 -9.43
CA GLN A 27 -9.17 3.74 -10.86
C GLN A 27 -7.82 4.21 -11.43
N GLY A 28 -7.31 3.52 -12.43
CA GLY A 28 -6.04 3.79 -13.08
C GLY A 28 -4.82 3.16 -12.38
N MET A 29 -4.90 2.80 -11.09
CA MET A 29 -3.74 2.28 -10.36
C MET A 29 -3.31 0.90 -10.85
N ASP A 30 -4.27 0.01 -11.08
CA ASP A 30 -3.99 -1.36 -11.48
C ASP A 30 -3.38 -1.43 -12.89
N ASP A 31 -3.73 -0.49 -13.78
CA ASP A 31 -3.11 -0.35 -15.10
C ASP A 31 -1.63 0.07 -14.96
N LEU A 32 -1.33 1.00 -14.05
CA LEU A 32 0.05 1.45 -13.79
C LEU A 32 0.93 0.34 -13.17
N LEU A 33 0.32 -0.67 -12.56
CA LEU A 33 0.95 -1.82 -11.92
C LEU A 33 0.84 -3.11 -12.75
N GLU A 34 0.34 -3.03 -13.99
CA GLU A 34 0.09 -4.19 -14.85
C GLU A 34 -0.76 -5.28 -14.15
N GLY A 35 -1.80 -4.86 -13.41
CA GLY A 35 -2.80 -5.74 -12.79
C GLY A 35 -2.86 -5.71 -11.25
N GLY A 36 -2.15 -4.81 -10.58
CA GLY A 36 -2.27 -4.63 -9.12
C GLY A 36 -1.01 -4.89 -8.31
N LEU A 37 -1.15 -4.93 -7.00
CA LEU A 37 -0.07 -5.17 -6.03
C LEU A 37 0.30 -6.65 -5.95
N ILE A 38 1.54 -6.96 -5.59
CA ILE A 38 1.94 -8.35 -5.30
C ILE A 38 1.26 -8.81 -4.02
N ARG A 39 0.64 -9.98 -4.06
CA ARG A 39 0.04 -10.60 -2.87
C ARG A 39 1.10 -10.80 -1.77
N ASN A 40 0.67 -10.68 -0.53
CA ASN A 40 1.53 -10.82 0.65
C ASN A 40 2.79 -9.94 0.59
N SER A 41 2.58 -8.68 0.24
CA SER A 41 3.63 -7.67 0.22
C SER A 41 3.22 -6.40 0.94
N THR A 42 4.19 -5.59 1.30
CA THR A 42 3.97 -4.25 1.86
C THR A 42 4.32 -3.18 0.85
N VAL A 43 3.50 -2.14 0.78
CA VAL A 43 3.70 -0.95 -0.06
C VAL A 43 3.62 0.30 0.80
N LEU A 44 4.65 1.13 0.75
CA LEU A 44 4.67 2.43 1.40
C LEU A 44 3.92 3.44 0.54
N LEU A 45 2.91 4.09 1.10
CA LEU A 45 2.21 5.24 0.53
C LEU A 45 2.64 6.50 1.28
N ARG A 46 3.38 7.36 0.62
CA ARG A 46 3.94 8.57 1.22
C ARG A 46 3.36 9.84 0.60
N GLY A 47 3.17 10.87 1.41
CA GLY A 47 2.73 12.18 0.93
C GLY A 47 2.52 13.16 2.06
N LYS A 48 2.43 14.45 1.75
CA LYS A 48 2.14 15.50 2.73
C LYS A 48 0.72 15.34 3.31
N ALA A 49 0.44 16.02 4.43
CA ALA A 49 -0.91 16.15 4.96
C ALA A 49 -1.87 16.68 3.88
N GLY A 50 -3.10 16.16 3.83
CA GLY A 50 -4.11 16.53 2.81
C GLY A 50 -3.86 15.96 1.40
N SER A 51 -2.88 15.07 1.20
CA SER A 51 -2.67 14.42 -0.10
C SER A 51 -3.68 13.30 -0.40
N GLY A 52 -4.47 12.85 0.58
CA GLY A 52 -5.50 11.81 0.41
C GLY A 52 -5.03 10.39 0.68
N LYS A 53 -3.99 10.21 1.49
CA LYS A 53 -3.45 8.88 1.86
C LYS A 53 -4.50 8.00 2.55
N THR A 54 -5.20 8.55 3.53
CA THR A 54 -6.27 7.85 4.26
C THR A 54 -7.39 7.41 3.31
N ILE A 55 -7.82 8.29 2.39
CA ILE A 55 -8.86 7.97 1.38
C ILE A 55 -8.38 6.84 0.46
N PHE A 56 -7.12 6.89 0.02
CA PHE A 56 -6.50 5.80 -0.77
C PHE A 56 -6.55 4.46 -0.01
N GLY A 57 -6.17 4.48 1.27
CA GLY A 57 -6.21 3.30 2.13
C GLY A 57 -7.62 2.76 2.35
N LEU A 58 -8.59 3.65 2.64
CA LEU A 58 -9.99 3.25 2.82
C LEU A 58 -10.57 2.65 1.54
N GLN A 59 -10.36 3.29 0.38
CA GLN A 59 -10.83 2.77 -0.91
C GLN A 59 -10.26 1.38 -1.21
N TYR A 60 -8.98 1.17 -0.92
CA TYR A 60 -8.33 -0.14 -1.06
C TYR A 60 -8.98 -1.22 -0.19
N LEU A 61 -9.33 -0.89 1.06
CA LEU A 61 -9.99 -1.83 1.98
C LEU A 61 -11.44 -2.08 1.59
N VAL A 62 -12.18 -1.03 1.24
CA VAL A 62 -13.58 -1.13 0.79
C VAL A 62 -13.69 -2.00 -0.46
N TYR A 63 -12.82 -1.77 -1.44
CA TYR A 63 -12.79 -2.61 -2.64
C TYR A 63 -12.57 -4.08 -2.29
N GLY A 64 -11.62 -4.39 -1.40
CA GLY A 64 -11.38 -5.74 -0.95
C GLY A 64 -12.59 -6.37 -0.25
N ALA A 65 -13.21 -5.64 0.67
CA ALA A 65 -14.38 -6.08 1.41
C ALA A 65 -15.58 -6.44 0.49
N LEU A 66 -15.72 -5.70 -0.62
CA LEU A 66 -16.73 -5.97 -1.65
C LEU A 66 -16.37 -7.15 -2.57
N HIS A 67 -15.10 -7.60 -2.57
CA HIS A 67 -14.58 -8.68 -3.43
C HIS A 67 -14.10 -9.90 -2.61
N GLU A 68 -14.72 -10.16 -1.47
CA GLU A 68 -14.43 -11.30 -0.58
C GLU A 68 -12.96 -11.36 -0.10
N GLU A 69 -12.31 -10.21 0.00
CA GLU A 69 -11.00 -10.02 0.61
C GLU A 69 -11.12 -9.08 1.83
N PRO A 70 -11.51 -9.60 3.01
CA PRO A 70 -11.68 -8.79 4.21
C PRO A 70 -10.43 -7.97 4.52
N GLY A 71 -10.63 -6.78 5.08
CA GLY A 71 -9.56 -5.85 5.35
C GLY A 71 -9.45 -5.44 6.81
N ILE A 72 -8.25 -5.00 7.20
CA ILE A 72 -7.99 -4.46 8.54
C ILE A 72 -7.31 -3.09 8.42
N LEU A 73 -7.82 -2.12 9.17
CA LEU A 73 -7.24 -0.80 9.33
C LEU A 73 -6.74 -0.63 10.75
N LEU A 74 -5.46 -0.37 10.92
CA LEU A 74 -4.93 0.18 12.17
C LEU A 74 -4.87 1.70 12.03
N SER A 75 -5.75 2.40 12.74
CA SER A 75 -5.81 3.86 12.80
C SER A 75 -5.22 4.36 14.12
N ILE A 76 -4.26 5.26 14.02
CA ILE A 76 -3.54 5.79 15.19
C ILE A 76 -4.06 7.17 15.61
N GLU A 77 -4.40 7.99 14.63
CA GLU A 77 -4.75 9.41 14.85
C GLU A 77 -6.26 9.67 14.73
N GLU A 78 -6.94 8.95 13.85
CA GLU A 78 -8.36 9.15 13.59
C GLU A 78 -9.21 8.12 14.35
N SER A 79 -10.30 8.58 14.96
CA SER A 79 -11.28 7.69 15.61
C SER A 79 -12.12 6.94 14.57
N LYS A 80 -12.66 5.77 14.95
CA LYS A 80 -13.61 5.02 14.13
C LYS A 80 -14.77 5.90 13.63
N ARG A 81 -15.29 6.76 14.49
CA ARG A 81 -16.39 7.67 14.16
C ARG A 81 -16.02 8.66 13.05
N ASP A 82 -14.78 9.17 13.08
CA ASP A 82 -14.30 10.10 12.07
C ASP A 82 -14.10 9.38 10.72
N LEU A 83 -13.54 8.18 10.75
CA LEU A 83 -13.39 7.32 9.57
C LEU A 83 -14.73 6.94 8.95
N TYR A 84 -15.76 6.61 9.75
CA TYR A 84 -17.12 6.36 9.24
C TYR A 84 -17.70 7.59 8.53
N ARG A 85 -17.52 8.78 9.12
CA ARG A 85 -17.95 10.03 8.49
C ARG A 85 -17.19 10.34 7.21
N GLU A 86 -15.89 10.03 7.20
CA GLU A 86 -15.07 10.19 5.99
C GLU A 86 -15.52 9.24 4.88
N GLY A 87 -15.68 7.96 5.19
CA GLY A 87 -16.16 6.95 4.24
C GLY A 87 -17.54 7.29 3.66
N ALA A 88 -18.45 7.78 4.50
CA ALA A 88 -19.80 8.15 4.08
C ALA A 88 -19.82 9.24 2.99
N LYS A 89 -18.82 10.13 2.92
CA LYS A 89 -18.71 11.14 1.85
C LYS A 89 -18.52 10.53 0.46
N PHE A 90 -18.02 9.29 0.41
CA PHE A 90 -17.77 8.52 -0.81
C PHE A 90 -18.79 7.39 -1.00
N GLY A 91 -19.85 7.35 -0.18
CA GLY A 91 -20.83 6.28 -0.22
C GLY A 91 -20.34 4.94 0.37
N TRP A 92 -19.25 4.93 1.12
CA TRP A 92 -18.70 3.74 1.75
C TRP A 92 -19.25 3.58 3.17
N ASP A 93 -20.09 2.59 3.37
CA ASP A 93 -20.64 2.25 4.70
C ASP A 93 -19.64 1.36 5.47
N LEU A 94 -18.63 2.01 6.05
CA LEU A 94 -17.58 1.30 6.81
C LEU A 94 -18.13 0.62 8.05
N GLU A 95 -19.16 1.19 8.69
CA GLU A 95 -19.81 0.60 9.87
C GLU A 95 -20.53 -0.71 9.51
N PHE A 96 -21.22 -0.75 8.37
CA PHE A 96 -21.84 -1.98 7.86
C PHE A 96 -20.78 -3.02 7.51
N LEU A 97 -19.68 -2.63 6.85
CA LEU A 97 -18.58 -3.55 6.52
C LEU A 97 -17.93 -4.13 7.79
N GLU A 98 -17.79 -3.34 8.85
CA GLU A 98 -17.26 -3.82 10.12
C GLU A 98 -18.25 -4.79 10.80
N LYS A 99 -19.54 -4.46 10.89
CA LYS A 99 -20.58 -5.34 11.43
C LYS A 99 -20.71 -6.66 10.66
N SER A 100 -20.45 -6.65 9.37
CA SER A 100 -20.50 -7.86 8.54
C SER A 100 -19.22 -8.69 8.56
N GLY A 101 -18.20 -8.30 9.34
CA GLY A 101 -16.92 -9.00 9.43
C GLY A 101 -16.03 -8.87 8.19
N LYS A 102 -16.34 -7.96 7.28
CA LYS A 102 -15.55 -7.71 6.06
C LYS A 102 -14.49 -6.62 6.23
N LEU A 103 -14.58 -5.86 7.31
CA LEU A 103 -13.63 -4.84 7.71
C LEU A 103 -13.44 -4.92 9.22
N ALA A 104 -12.23 -4.65 9.71
CA ALA A 104 -11.99 -4.35 11.10
C ALA A 104 -11.19 -3.05 11.20
N ILE A 105 -11.61 -2.16 12.08
CA ILE A 105 -10.87 -0.94 12.41
C ILE A 105 -10.36 -1.08 13.83
N ILE A 106 -9.04 -1.05 13.98
CA ILE A 106 -8.34 -1.09 15.27
C ILE A 106 -7.83 0.30 15.57
N GLU A 107 -8.16 0.79 16.76
CA GLU A 107 -7.51 1.95 17.35
C GLU A 107 -6.29 1.50 18.14
N ARG A 108 -5.29 2.37 18.31
CA ARG A 108 -4.06 1.99 19.03
C ARG A 108 -4.34 1.56 20.46
N GLN A 109 -3.57 0.60 20.93
CA GLN A 109 -3.56 0.17 22.32
C GLN A 109 -2.57 1.00 23.15
N THR A 110 -2.53 0.74 24.45
CA THR A 110 -1.65 1.45 25.40
C THR A 110 -0.17 1.12 25.23
N GLN A 111 0.16 -0.04 24.63
CA GLN A 111 1.51 -0.52 24.38
C GLN A 111 1.67 -0.98 22.92
N TYR A 112 2.89 -0.82 22.37
CA TYR A 112 3.20 -1.24 21.00
C TYR A 112 2.96 -2.75 20.80
N SER A 113 3.47 -3.57 21.71
CA SER A 113 3.30 -5.03 21.66
C SER A 113 1.83 -5.45 21.66
N LEU A 114 0.99 -4.79 22.48
CA LEU A 114 -0.45 -5.05 22.51
C LEU A 114 -1.13 -4.64 21.21
N THR A 115 -0.72 -3.52 20.61
CA THR A 115 -1.26 -3.08 19.32
C THR A 115 -0.94 -4.09 18.21
N ILE A 116 0.30 -4.59 18.15
CA ILE A 116 0.69 -5.60 17.15
C ILE A 116 -0.03 -6.93 17.40
N HIS A 117 -0.16 -7.36 18.65
CA HIS A 117 -0.91 -8.57 18.99
C HIS A 117 -2.40 -8.48 18.62
N GLU A 118 -3.03 -7.34 18.89
CA GLU A 118 -4.43 -7.08 18.50
C GLU A 118 -4.60 -7.10 16.98
N LEU A 119 -3.67 -6.47 16.24
CA LEU A 119 -3.64 -6.49 14.78
C LEU A 119 -3.59 -7.92 14.25
N GLU A 120 -2.67 -8.74 14.77
CA GLU A 120 -2.51 -10.13 14.35
C GLU A 120 -3.74 -10.98 14.69
N ARG A 121 -4.26 -10.87 15.91
CA ARG A 121 -5.45 -11.60 16.37
C ARG A 121 -6.68 -11.26 15.53
N THR A 122 -6.99 -9.97 15.43
CA THR A 122 -8.17 -9.49 14.69
C THR A 122 -8.09 -9.83 13.21
N SER A 123 -6.89 -9.73 12.62
CA SER A 123 -6.66 -10.13 11.22
C SER A 123 -7.01 -11.61 10.99
N LYS A 124 -6.62 -12.49 11.90
CA LYS A 124 -6.95 -13.91 11.84
C LYS A 124 -8.44 -14.17 12.06
N ASP A 125 -9.04 -13.47 13.02
CA ASP A 125 -10.45 -13.62 13.37
C ASP A 125 -11.40 -13.33 12.20
N ILE A 126 -11.10 -12.30 11.38
CA ILE A 126 -11.91 -11.95 10.19
C ILE A 126 -11.39 -12.58 8.89
N GLY A 127 -10.26 -13.29 8.94
CA GLY A 127 -9.60 -13.83 7.73
C GLY A 127 -9.10 -12.74 6.80
N ALA A 128 -8.55 -11.65 7.34
CA ALA A 128 -8.10 -10.49 6.56
C ALA A 128 -7.12 -10.88 5.45
N LYS A 129 -7.25 -10.21 4.29
CA LYS A 129 -6.35 -10.33 3.13
C LYS A 129 -5.70 -9.00 2.78
N ARG A 130 -6.24 -7.91 3.32
CA ARG A 130 -5.75 -6.55 3.11
C ARG A 130 -5.51 -5.86 4.44
N ALA A 131 -4.47 -5.04 4.49
CA ALA A 131 -4.20 -4.24 5.67
C ALA A 131 -3.82 -2.80 5.28
N VAL A 132 -4.18 -1.86 6.15
CA VAL A 132 -3.72 -0.47 6.08
C VAL A 132 -3.26 -0.05 7.47
N ILE A 133 -2.10 0.57 7.56
CA ILE A 133 -1.57 1.18 8.79
C ILE A 133 -1.51 2.69 8.59
N ASP A 134 -2.32 3.44 9.33
CA ASP A 134 -2.42 4.90 9.22
C ASP A 134 -2.23 5.57 10.59
N SER A 135 -1.04 6.08 10.86
CA SER A 135 0.17 6.14 10.04
C SER A 135 1.37 5.50 10.76
N ILE A 136 2.42 5.15 9.99
CA ILE A 136 3.67 4.62 10.55
C ILE A 136 4.34 5.61 11.51
N PRO A 137 4.48 6.92 11.16
CA PRO A 137 5.03 7.90 12.09
C PRO A 137 4.25 7.99 13.39
N ALA A 138 2.92 8.02 13.32
CA ALA A 138 2.06 8.09 14.49
C ALA A 138 2.16 6.82 15.34
N LEU A 139 2.22 5.64 14.70
CA LEU A 139 2.42 4.37 15.42
C LEU A 139 3.69 4.39 16.25
N PHE A 140 4.83 4.73 15.66
CA PHE A 140 6.11 4.69 16.39
C PHE A 140 6.27 5.81 17.41
N SER A 141 5.78 7.03 17.10
CA SER A 141 5.82 8.14 18.07
C SER A 141 4.88 7.98 19.25
N SER A 142 3.90 7.08 19.16
CA SER A 142 2.98 6.79 20.26
C SER A 142 3.62 5.98 21.40
N TYR A 143 4.80 5.39 21.16
CA TYR A 143 5.49 4.52 22.14
C TYR A 143 6.94 4.94 22.36
N PRO A 144 7.21 6.21 22.77
CA PRO A 144 8.58 6.73 22.87
C PRO A 144 9.41 6.05 23.95
N ASN A 145 8.79 5.43 24.95
CA ASN A 145 9.45 4.70 26.03
C ASN A 145 9.73 3.22 25.69
N GLU A 146 9.09 2.69 24.67
CA GLU A 146 9.22 1.28 24.25
C GLU A 146 10.13 1.13 23.03
N LEU A 147 10.22 2.16 22.19
CA LEU A 147 10.97 2.12 20.91
C LEU A 147 12.03 3.22 20.85
N GLN A 148 13.27 2.84 21.09
CA GLN A 148 14.42 3.72 20.85
C GLN A 148 14.71 3.86 19.34
N LEU A 149 15.43 4.90 18.94
CA LEU A 149 15.77 5.15 17.53
C LEU A 149 16.48 3.97 16.86
N THR A 150 17.30 3.24 17.60
CA THR A 150 18.02 2.04 17.13
C THR A 150 17.10 0.85 16.91
N GLU A 151 15.92 0.82 17.53
CA GLU A 151 14.96 -0.27 17.49
C GLU A 151 13.85 -0.06 16.44
N LEU A 152 13.69 1.17 15.95
CA LEU A 152 12.64 1.50 14.97
C LEU A 152 12.74 0.66 13.69
N ARG A 153 13.94 0.43 13.19
CA ARG A 153 14.13 -0.40 11.99
C ARG A 153 13.78 -1.87 12.22
N PRO A 154 14.26 -2.53 13.30
CA PRO A 154 13.80 -3.87 13.67
C PRO A 154 12.29 -3.94 13.89
N ALA A 155 11.68 -2.99 14.61
CA ALA A 155 10.25 -2.94 14.86
C ALA A 155 9.44 -2.78 13.56
N PHE A 156 9.89 -1.96 12.64
CA PHE A 156 9.26 -1.79 11.32
C PHE A 156 9.38 -3.06 10.46
N ASN A 157 10.53 -3.72 10.47
CA ASN A 157 10.70 -5.01 9.81
C ASN A 157 9.75 -6.07 10.39
N LEU A 158 9.64 -6.13 11.72
CA LEU A 158 8.72 -7.06 12.40
C LEU A 158 7.27 -6.78 12.00
N LEU A 159 6.83 -5.52 12.00
CA LEU A 159 5.50 -5.14 11.53
C LEU A 159 5.23 -5.63 10.11
N CYS A 160 6.17 -5.40 9.19
CA CYS A 160 6.03 -5.87 7.81
C CYS A 160 5.93 -7.41 7.73
N GLN A 161 6.72 -8.13 8.53
CA GLN A 161 6.67 -9.60 8.60
C GLN A 161 5.36 -10.12 9.21
N VAL A 162 4.86 -9.48 10.27
CA VAL A 162 3.55 -9.81 10.86
C VAL A 162 2.45 -9.66 9.81
N LEU A 163 2.39 -8.53 9.12
CA LEU A 163 1.38 -8.26 8.09
C LEU A 163 1.41 -9.28 6.94
N THR A 164 2.60 -9.64 6.46
CA THR A 164 2.74 -10.51 5.28
C THR A 164 2.72 -12.00 5.61
N ASN A 165 3.32 -12.41 6.73
CA ASN A 165 3.51 -13.82 7.06
C ASN A 165 2.47 -14.34 8.06
N SER A 166 2.20 -13.57 9.13
CA SER A 166 1.27 -14.01 10.18
C SER A 166 -0.18 -13.69 9.81
N CYS A 167 -0.43 -12.52 9.20
CA CYS A 167 -1.76 -12.08 8.79
C CYS A 167 -2.12 -12.46 7.35
N ASP A 168 -1.17 -12.92 6.53
CA ASP A 168 -1.37 -13.25 5.11
C ASP A 168 -1.95 -12.06 4.30
N CYS A 169 -1.58 -10.83 4.67
CA CYS A 169 -2.12 -9.61 4.11
C CYS A 169 -1.20 -8.96 3.06
N THR A 170 -1.84 -8.34 2.05
CA THR A 170 -1.20 -7.32 1.22
C THR A 170 -1.48 -5.98 1.87
N ALA A 171 -0.41 -5.25 2.26
CA ALA A 171 -0.54 -4.13 3.17
C ALA A 171 -0.07 -2.79 2.55
N ILE A 172 -0.84 -1.73 2.81
CA ILE A 172 -0.45 -0.34 2.55
C ILE A 172 -0.03 0.30 3.87
N LEU A 173 1.18 0.82 3.90
CA LEU A 173 1.77 1.51 5.03
C LEU A 173 1.78 3.01 4.73
N ILE A 174 1.03 3.80 5.48
CA ILE A 174 0.92 5.25 5.25
C ILE A 174 2.01 5.96 6.06
N SER A 175 2.73 6.88 5.38
CA SER A 175 3.75 7.72 6.00
C SER A 175 3.71 9.15 5.47
N GLU A 176 4.23 10.09 6.24
CA GLU A 176 4.36 11.48 5.86
C GLU A 176 5.74 11.77 5.25
N THR A 177 5.77 12.69 4.27
CA THR A 177 6.99 13.00 3.50
C THR A 177 8.13 13.51 4.39
N ASP A 178 7.81 14.31 5.41
CA ASP A 178 8.82 14.94 6.28
C ASP A 178 9.40 13.96 7.29
N TRP A 179 8.64 12.95 7.70
CA TRP A 179 9.10 11.89 8.59
C TRP A 179 10.18 11.02 7.93
N SER A 180 9.97 10.61 6.68
CA SER A 180 10.87 9.70 5.96
C SER A 180 12.27 10.25 5.72
N ARG A 181 12.45 11.58 5.69
CA ARG A 181 13.79 12.19 5.63
C ARG A 181 14.63 11.87 6.86
N LYS A 182 13.99 11.68 8.00
CA LYS A 182 14.66 11.35 9.27
C LYS A 182 14.92 9.86 9.43
N TYR A 183 14.09 9.02 8.78
CA TYR A 183 14.09 7.56 8.96
C TYR A 183 14.02 6.85 7.60
N ALA A 184 15.15 6.82 6.89
CA ALA A 184 15.23 6.25 5.54
C ALA A 184 14.89 4.73 5.45
N TYR A 185 14.84 4.00 6.58
CA TYR A 185 14.53 2.56 6.58
C TYR A 185 13.14 2.23 6.02
N GLU A 186 12.16 3.14 6.16
CA GLU A 186 10.82 2.96 5.59
C GLU A 186 10.86 2.79 4.07
N GLU A 187 11.85 3.37 3.40
CA GLU A 187 11.98 3.27 1.95
C GLU A 187 12.57 1.93 1.49
N TYR A 188 13.35 1.25 2.34
CA TYR A 188 14.09 0.05 1.94
C TYR A 188 13.34 -1.25 2.20
N VAL A 189 12.53 -1.32 3.25
CA VAL A 189 11.87 -2.54 3.68
C VAL A 189 10.70 -2.93 2.77
N PRO A 190 9.71 -2.06 2.48
CA PRO A 190 8.55 -2.42 1.67
C PRO A 190 8.95 -2.82 0.24
N LYS A 191 8.19 -3.73 -0.37
CA LYS A 191 8.38 -4.12 -1.77
C LYS A 191 8.04 -2.98 -2.74
N GLY A 192 7.09 -2.13 -2.39
CA GLY A 192 6.67 -0.99 -3.19
C GLY A 192 6.75 0.34 -2.44
N MET A 193 6.80 1.43 -3.21
CA MET A 193 6.70 2.79 -2.71
C MET A 193 5.98 3.67 -3.72
N ILE A 194 4.93 4.32 -3.26
CA ILE A 194 4.11 5.27 -3.99
C ILE A 194 4.24 6.62 -3.30
N GLU A 195 4.46 7.66 -4.06
CA GLU A 195 4.60 9.03 -3.56
C GLU A 195 3.50 9.92 -4.12
N LEU A 196 2.81 10.62 -3.22
CA LEU A 196 1.80 11.63 -3.53
C LEU A 196 2.40 13.02 -3.33
N THR A 197 2.36 13.83 -4.39
CA THR A 197 2.92 15.19 -4.39
C THR A 197 1.87 16.20 -4.87
N SER A 198 2.11 17.48 -4.58
CA SER A 198 1.31 18.58 -5.12
C SER A 198 2.25 19.64 -5.69
N LYS A 199 1.91 20.15 -6.87
CA LYS A 199 2.66 21.19 -7.59
C LYS A 199 1.72 22.30 -7.99
N MET A 200 2.18 23.55 -7.88
CA MET A 200 1.47 24.70 -8.44
C MET A 200 1.71 24.73 -9.95
N MET A 201 0.64 24.68 -10.72
CA MET A 201 0.65 24.82 -12.17
C MET A 201 -0.40 25.85 -12.57
N GLU A 202 0.03 26.94 -13.20
CA GLU A 202 -0.87 28.03 -13.63
C GLU A 202 -1.76 28.59 -12.50
N GLY A 203 -1.20 28.69 -11.30
CA GLY A 203 -1.94 29.18 -10.11
C GLY A 203 -2.87 28.15 -9.46
N ILE A 204 -2.94 26.92 -9.96
CA ILE A 204 -3.77 25.83 -9.44
C ILE A 204 -2.87 24.74 -8.83
N ALA A 205 -3.20 24.29 -7.62
CA ALA A 205 -2.53 23.14 -7.01
C ALA A 205 -3.00 21.83 -7.66
N ARG A 206 -2.14 21.19 -8.40
CA ARG A 206 -2.40 19.87 -9.00
C ARG A 206 -1.69 18.77 -8.25
N LYS A 207 -2.36 17.64 -8.08
CA LYS A 207 -1.87 16.48 -7.34
C LYS A 207 -1.32 15.41 -8.28
N PHE A 208 -0.17 14.84 -7.92
CA PHE A 208 0.51 13.83 -8.73
C PHE A 208 0.87 12.62 -7.90
N LEU A 209 0.77 11.46 -8.52
CA LEU A 209 1.21 10.16 -8.00
C LEU A 209 2.40 9.68 -8.81
N LEU A 210 3.43 9.19 -8.12
CA LEU A 210 4.59 8.54 -8.71
C LEU A 210 4.86 7.19 -8.02
N ILE A 211 4.97 6.12 -8.80
CA ILE A 211 5.44 4.83 -8.30
C ILE A 211 6.97 4.88 -8.30
N LYS A 212 7.56 5.13 -7.13
CA LYS A 212 9.02 5.24 -6.96
C LYS A 212 9.71 3.89 -7.11
N LYS A 213 9.05 2.86 -6.61
CA LYS A 213 9.58 1.49 -6.58
C LYS A 213 8.43 0.50 -6.52
N MET A 214 8.54 -0.58 -7.26
CA MET A 214 7.72 -1.77 -7.11
C MET A 214 8.58 -2.96 -7.53
N ARG A 215 9.07 -3.71 -6.55
CA ARG A 215 9.90 -4.89 -6.83
C ARG A 215 9.05 -5.95 -7.52
N GLU A 216 9.67 -6.69 -8.46
CA GLU A 216 9.04 -7.83 -9.15
C GLU A 216 7.85 -7.46 -10.06
N VAL A 217 7.45 -6.17 -10.12
CA VAL A 217 6.38 -5.66 -11.00
C VAL A 217 6.91 -4.59 -11.92
N ARG A 218 6.56 -4.68 -13.20
CA ARG A 218 6.70 -3.54 -14.10
C ARG A 218 5.67 -2.48 -13.72
N HIS A 219 6.06 -1.24 -13.75
CA HIS A 219 5.19 -0.13 -13.39
C HIS A 219 5.58 1.12 -14.16
N SER A 220 4.66 2.07 -14.25
CA SER A 220 4.94 3.37 -14.83
C SER A 220 6.04 4.10 -14.06
N LYS A 221 6.96 4.74 -14.81
CA LYS A 221 8.04 5.59 -14.27
C LYS A 221 7.69 7.07 -14.33
N ARG A 222 6.47 7.41 -14.76
CA ARG A 222 6.00 8.79 -14.92
C ARG A 222 5.19 9.23 -13.72
N GLU A 223 5.11 10.53 -13.53
CA GLU A 223 4.10 11.12 -12.64
C GLU A 223 2.74 11.11 -13.34
N HIS A 224 1.70 10.76 -12.58
CA HIS A 224 0.32 10.74 -13.04
C HIS A 224 -0.52 11.70 -12.23
N LEU A 225 -1.32 12.50 -12.91
CA LEU A 225 -2.29 13.36 -12.26
C LEU A 225 -3.32 12.49 -11.54
N TYR A 226 -3.72 12.87 -10.33
CA TYR A 226 -4.84 12.26 -9.65
C TYR A 226 -5.75 13.31 -9.02
N GLU A 227 -6.98 12.94 -8.83
CA GLU A 227 -7.99 13.73 -8.11
C GLU A 227 -8.72 12.86 -7.10
N ILE A 228 -9.29 13.52 -6.10
CA ILE A 228 -10.21 12.89 -5.14
C ILE A 228 -11.58 13.52 -5.43
N THR A 229 -12.45 12.71 -5.98
CA THR A 229 -13.81 13.09 -6.38
C THR A 229 -14.83 12.42 -5.45
N GLU A 230 -16.10 12.60 -5.71
CA GLU A 230 -17.18 11.87 -5.02
C GLU A 230 -17.06 10.33 -5.17
N ASN A 231 -16.37 9.86 -6.22
CA ASN A 231 -16.11 8.43 -6.46
C ASN A 231 -14.82 7.92 -5.79
N GLY A 232 -14.15 8.76 -5.00
CA GLY A 232 -12.89 8.44 -4.33
C GLY A 232 -11.65 8.88 -5.11
N PHE A 233 -10.55 8.17 -4.89
CA PHE A 233 -9.25 8.45 -5.49
C PHE A 233 -9.19 7.93 -6.92
N THR A 234 -8.89 8.80 -7.88
CA THR A 234 -8.86 8.49 -9.31
C THR A 234 -7.57 8.99 -9.93
N ILE A 235 -6.87 8.12 -10.69
CA ILE A 235 -5.63 8.45 -11.40
C ILE A 235 -5.92 8.58 -12.88
N PHE A 236 -5.47 9.68 -13.49
CA PHE A 236 -5.62 9.92 -14.92
C PHE A 236 -4.44 9.34 -15.69
N ILE A 237 -4.72 8.36 -16.53
CA ILE A 237 -3.76 7.80 -17.48
C ILE A 237 -3.97 8.48 -18.81
N PRO A 238 -2.97 9.22 -19.36
CA PRO A 238 -3.10 9.77 -20.69
C PRO A 238 -3.33 8.64 -21.69
N ILE A 239 -4.40 8.71 -22.47
CA ILE A 239 -4.61 7.83 -23.62
C ILE A 239 -3.53 8.20 -24.63
N VAL A 240 -2.46 7.41 -24.70
CA VAL A 240 -1.49 7.53 -25.79
C VAL A 240 -2.19 6.95 -27.02
N SER A 241 -2.85 7.82 -27.80
CA SER A 241 -3.26 7.45 -29.14
C SER A 241 -1.99 7.07 -29.92
N ASN A 242 -1.93 5.83 -30.42
CA ASN A 242 -0.89 5.36 -31.34
C ASN A 242 -1.02 6.07 -32.70
N LEU A 243 -0.87 7.39 -32.71
CA LEU A 243 -0.70 8.19 -33.90
C LEU A 243 0.80 8.29 -34.17
N GLY A 244 1.31 7.42 -35.04
CA GLY A 244 2.63 7.60 -35.64
C GLY A 244 3.54 6.38 -35.71
N ARG A 245 3.05 5.21 -36.12
CA ARG A 245 3.89 4.35 -36.96
C ARG A 245 3.58 4.69 -38.43
N SER A 246 4.10 5.79 -38.90
CA SER A 246 4.26 5.95 -40.34
C SER A 246 5.28 4.88 -40.78
N LYS A 247 4.81 3.93 -41.55
CA LYS A 247 5.64 3.10 -42.38
C LYS A 247 6.34 4.08 -43.36
N ASN A 248 7.62 4.25 -43.20
CA ASN A 248 8.46 4.70 -44.34
C ASN A 248 8.99 3.42 -44.96
N GLU A 249 8.49 3.20 -46.15
CA GLU A 249 9.05 2.33 -47.17
C GLU A 249 10.47 2.78 -47.55
#